data_b73c6252124232e7e7f3f30f8438f08d
#
_entry.id   b73c6252124232e7e7f3f30f8438f08d
#
_cell.length_a   1.000
_cell.length_b   1.000
_cell.length_c   1.000
_cell.angle_alpha   90.00
_cell.angle_beta   90.00
_cell.angle_gamma   90.00
#
_symmetry.space_group_name_H-M   'P 1'
#
loop_
_entity.id
_entity.type
_entity.pdbx_description
1 polymer ?
#
loop_
_entity_poly.entity_id
_entity_poly.type
_entity_poly.pdbx_seq_one_letter_code
_entity_poly.pdbx_strand_id
1 'polypeptide(L)'
;MTSAALPSAVSSLRISVVTLFPELVEQAVRFGITGRALDNGLWRLSTVNPRDFTTDNHRTIDDRPYGGGPGMVMLPGPLEAAIDRAEADVTGDGVEGGGGGDAGGEGGAQGDRKATVIYLSPQGERLTHERVMSLKDAGRLVLLAGRYEGIDERLLSRRVDVELSIGDYVLSGGELPALVVIDALVRQLPGATNDPQSIESESFVDGLLDCPHYTRPDVHQGIVVPPVLMSGNHAEIRRWRLKQSLGRTWQRRPDLLRSRSLSREEERLLEEFRREQETTEEQ
;
A
#
# COMPACT_ATOMS: atom_id res chain seq x y z
N MET A 1 0.31 -5.44 -37.22
CA MET A 1 0.11 -5.55 -35.76
C MET A 1 1.48 -5.75 -35.13
N THR A 2 2.12 -4.67 -34.77
CA THR A 2 3.48 -4.66 -34.23
C THR A 2 3.36 -4.85 -32.72
N SER A 3 3.80 -6.02 -32.24
CA SER A 3 3.98 -6.29 -30.80
C SER A 3 5.02 -5.32 -30.26
N ALA A 4 4.61 -4.34 -29.48
CA ALA A 4 5.52 -3.52 -28.72
C ALA A 4 6.15 -4.40 -27.64
N ALA A 5 7.46 -4.66 -27.76
CA ALA A 5 8.23 -5.30 -26.72
C ALA A 5 8.15 -4.46 -25.44
N LEU A 6 7.74 -5.10 -24.34
CA LEU A 6 7.79 -4.49 -23.01
C LEU A 6 9.24 -4.11 -22.70
N PRO A 7 9.50 -2.93 -22.12
CA PRO A 7 10.84 -2.52 -21.74
C PRO A 7 11.43 -3.50 -20.72
N SER A 8 12.69 -3.87 -20.94
CA SER A 8 13.49 -4.79 -20.15
C SER A 8 13.49 -4.45 -18.67
N ALA A 9 13.24 -5.48 -17.85
CA ALA A 9 13.60 -5.61 -16.42
C ALA A 9 13.18 -4.44 -15.52
N VAL A 10 11.89 -4.18 -15.41
CA VAL A 10 11.36 -3.57 -14.19
C VAL A 10 11.49 -4.63 -13.10
N SER A 11 12.32 -4.34 -12.07
CA SER A 11 12.44 -5.20 -10.89
C SER A 11 11.05 -5.43 -10.33
N SER A 12 10.48 -6.64 -10.49
CA SER A 12 9.13 -6.94 -10.00
C SER A 12 9.13 -6.80 -8.48
N LEU A 13 8.15 -6.07 -7.96
CA LEU A 13 7.93 -5.95 -6.52
C LEU A 13 7.77 -7.35 -5.91
N ARG A 14 8.55 -7.65 -4.88
CA ARG A 14 8.49 -8.93 -4.16
C ARG A 14 8.11 -8.68 -2.72
N ILE A 15 7.05 -9.33 -2.26
CA ILE A 15 6.56 -9.19 -0.91
C ILE A 15 6.45 -10.58 -0.29
N SER A 16 7.04 -10.75 0.90
CA SER A 16 6.83 -11.90 1.75
C SER A 16 6.08 -11.48 3.01
N VAL A 17 5.04 -12.24 3.40
CA VAL A 17 4.26 -11.95 4.60
C VAL A 17 4.49 -13.03 5.63
N VAL A 18 5.10 -12.67 6.76
CA VAL A 18 5.23 -13.54 7.93
C VAL A 18 3.93 -13.45 8.71
N THR A 19 3.16 -14.54 8.75
CA THR A 19 1.80 -14.57 9.31
C THR A 19 1.42 -15.96 9.83
N LEU A 20 0.52 -16.01 10.81
CA LEU A 20 -0.09 -17.26 11.28
C LEU A 20 -1.25 -17.76 10.39
N PHE A 21 -1.68 -16.94 9.44
CA PHE A 21 -2.82 -17.21 8.56
C PHE A 21 -2.46 -16.96 7.08
N PRO A 22 -1.54 -17.78 6.49
CA PRO A 22 -1.13 -17.64 5.10
C PRO A 22 -2.30 -17.57 4.13
N GLU A 23 -3.29 -18.47 4.30
CA GLU A 23 -4.43 -18.61 3.40
C GLU A 23 -5.29 -17.35 3.33
N LEU A 24 -5.40 -16.61 4.45
CA LEU A 24 -6.13 -15.33 4.48
C LEU A 24 -5.49 -14.31 3.55
N VAL A 25 -4.16 -14.19 3.61
CA VAL A 25 -3.41 -13.25 2.77
C VAL A 25 -3.43 -13.70 1.31
N GLU A 26 -3.12 -14.95 1.05
CA GLU A 26 -3.04 -15.52 -0.30
C GLU A 26 -4.37 -15.43 -1.05
N GLN A 27 -5.49 -15.68 -0.37
CA GLN A 27 -6.79 -15.59 -0.99
C GLN A 27 -7.23 -14.14 -1.23
N ALA A 28 -7.01 -13.25 -0.26
CA ALA A 28 -7.43 -11.87 -0.39
C ALA A 28 -6.77 -11.13 -1.56
N VAL A 29 -5.50 -11.39 -1.84
CA VAL A 29 -4.77 -10.72 -2.93
C VAL A 29 -5.13 -11.21 -4.34
N ARG A 30 -5.90 -12.30 -4.48
CA ARG A 30 -6.28 -12.87 -5.78
C ARG A 30 -7.38 -12.09 -6.51
N PHE A 31 -7.96 -11.08 -5.87
CA PHE A 31 -9.08 -10.32 -6.42
C PHE A 31 -8.68 -8.92 -6.87
N GLY A 32 -9.45 -8.36 -7.79
CA GLY A 32 -9.32 -6.97 -8.22
C GLY A 32 -8.00 -6.64 -8.94
N ILE A 33 -7.44 -5.49 -8.62
CA ILE A 33 -6.19 -4.98 -9.21
C ILE A 33 -5.00 -5.83 -8.77
N THR A 34 -4.93 -6.17 -7.48
CA THR A 34 -3.83 -6.97 -6.91
C THR A 34 -3.74 -8.34 -7.57
N GLY A 35 -4.88 -9.03 -7.79
CA GLY A 35 -4.92 -10.34 -8.43
C GLY A 35 -4.49 -10.29 -9.89
N ARG A 36 -5.03 -9.35 -10.67
CA ARG A 36 -4.60 -9.17 -12.07
C ARG A 36 -3.10 -8.83 -12.20
N ALA A 37 -2.59 -7.98 -11.32
CA ALA A 37 -1.18 -7.64 -11.31
C ALA A 37 -0.30 -8.84 -10.94
N LEU A 38 -0.77 -9.72 -10.05
CA LEU A 38 -0.11 -10.97 -9.69
C LEU A 38 -0.07 -11.94 -10.88
N ASP A 39 -1.22 -12.16 -11.53
CA ASP A 39 -1.35 -13.03 -12.71
C ASP A 39 -0.48 -12.54 -13.88
N ASN A 40 -0.32 -11.22 -14.03
CA ASN A 40 0.54 -10.60 -15.03
C ASN A 40 2.04 -10.57 -14.62
N GLY A 41 2.41 -11.08 -13.44
CA GLY A 41 3.80 -11.13 -12.98
C GLY A 41 4.41 -9.77 -12.61
N LEU A 42 3.58 -8.74 -12.41
CA LEU A 42 4.05 -7.40 -12.01
C LEU A 42 4.60 -7.37 -10.59
N TRP A 43 4.16 -8.29 -9.76
CA TRP A 43 4.65 -8.50 -8.40
C TRP A 43 4.58 -9.97 -8.03
N ARG A 44 5.21 -10.33 -6.91
CA ARG A 44 5.21 -11.70 -6.38
C ARG A 44 4.91 -11.68 -4.89
N LEU A 45 4.15 -12.67 -4.45
CA LEU A 45 3.84 -12.91 -3.04
C LEU A 45 4.45 -14.26 -2.61
N SER A 46 5.04 -14.26 -1.42
CA SER A 46 5.25 -15.47 -0.62
C SER A 46 4.66 -15.25 0.77
N THR A 47 4.30 -16.32 1.45
CA THR A 47 3.83 -16.31 2.83
C THR A 47 4.65 -17.29 3.65
N VAL A 48 4.99 -16.91 4.88
CA VAL A 48 5.78 -17.73 5.79
C VAL A 48 5.06 -17.84 7.11
N ASN A 49 4.76 -19.09 7.54
CA ASN A 49 4.14 -19.33 8.82
C ASN A 49 5.20 -19.59 9.90
N PRO A 50 5.32 -18.76 10.94
CA PRO A 50 6.29 -18.96 12.03
C PRO A 50 6.14 -20.31 12.73
N ARG A 51 4.95 -20.94 12.70
CA ARG A 51 4.75 -22.28 13.28
C ARG A 51 5.57 -23.37 12.59
N ASP A 52 6.03 -23.16 11.39
CA ASP A 52 6.85 -24.12 10.64
C ASP A 52 8.29 -24.19 11.15
N PHE A 53 8.68 -23.23 11.99
CA PHE A 53 10.02 -23.11 12.58
C PHE A 53 10.05 -23.45 14.07
N THR A 54 8.98 -23.99 14.61
CA THR A 54 8.93 -24.47 16.00
C THR A 54 9.46 -25.90 16.09
N THR A 55 10.06 -26.23 17.23
CA THR A 55 10.65 -27.57 17.47
C THR A 55 9.81 -28.44 18.39
N ASP A 56 8.81 -27.86 19.03
CA ASP A 56 7.90 -28.57 19.94
C ASP A 56 6.67 -29.14 19.22
N ASN A 57 6.09 -30.21 19.79
CA ASN A 57 4.94 -30.90 19.20
C ASN A 57 3.67 -30.03 19.12
N HIS A 58 3.57 -28.98 19.95
CA HIS A 58 2.42 -28.08 19.97
C HIS A 58 2.56 -26.90 19.00
N ARG A 59 3.71 -26.78 18.33
CA ARG A 59 4.04 -25.68 17.42
C ARG A 59 3.81 -24.32 18.09
N THR A 60 4.34 -24.19 19.33
CA THR A 60 4.15 -23.04 20.21
C THR A 60 4.89 -21.81 19.65
N ILE A 61 4.19 -20.70 19.53
CA ILE A 61 4.74 -19.46 18.97
C ILE A 61 4.57 -18.25 19.90
N ASP A 62 3.99 -18.42 21.05
CA ASP A 62 3.68 -17.38 22.03
C ASP A 62 3.88 -17.86 23.46
N ASP A 63 4.18 -16.94 24.39
CA ASP A 63 4.31 -17.20 25.80
C ASP A 63 3.84 -15.97 26.61
N ARG A 64 3.73 -16.13 27.93
CA ARG A 64 3.32 -15.06 28.83
C ARG A 64 4.33 -13.93 28.88
N PRO A 65 3.88 -12.66 28.91
CA PRO A 65 4.80 -11.53 29.02
C PRO A 65 5.56 -11.54 30.35
N TYR A 66 6.82 -11.18 30.32
CA TYR A 66 7.56 -10.84 31.54
C TYR A 66 6.89 -9.66 32.26
N GLY A 67 6.88 -9.69 33.56
CA GLY A 67 6.16 -8.69 34.38
C GLY A 67 4.69 -9.04 34.60
N GLY A 68 4.19 -10.11 34.00
CA GLY A 68 2.78 -10.53 34.10
C GLY A 68 1.85 -9.66 33.27
N GLY A 69 0.55 -9.85 33.45
CA GLY A 69 -0.50 -9.17 32.70
C GLY A 69 -1.33 -10.14 31.84
N PRO A 70 -2.42 -9.63 31.24
CA PRO A 70 -3.24 -10.41 30.31
C PRO A 70 -2.52 -10.61 28.97
N GLY A 71 -2.95 -11.64 28.23
CA GLY A 71 -2.49 -11.88 26.87
C GLY A 71 -1.17 -12.66 26.79
N MET A 72 -0.66 -12.77 25.57
CA MET A 72 0.53 -13.53 25.20
C MET A 72 1.43 -12.65 24.32
N VAL A 73 2.71 -12.99 24.21
CA VAL A 73 3.68 -12.32 23.34
C VAL A 73 4.29 -13.34 22.41
N MET A 74 4.44 -13.01 21.15
CA MET A 74 5.02 -13.89 20.16
C MET A 74 6.52 -14.12 20.43
N LEU A 75 6.91 -15.40 20.40
CA LEU A 75 8.27 -15.84 20.68
C LEU A 75 9.27 -15.37 19.60
N PRO A 76 10.45 -14.87 19.99
CA PRO A 76 11.43 -14.35 19.03
C PRO A 76 12.03 -15.44 18.13
N GLY A 77 12.30 -16.64 18.65
CA GLY A 77 13.00 -17.70 17.90
C GLY A 77 12.30 -18.14 16.60
N PRO A 78 11.05 -18.61 16.67
CA PRO A 78 10.30 -19.00 15.47
C PRO A 78 10.08 -17.84 14.48
N LEU A 79 9.88 -16.62 15.00
CA LEU A 79 9.72 -15.43 14.16
C LEU A 79 11.01 -15.02 13.47
N GLU A 80 12.15 -15.12 14.15
CA GLU A 80 13.47 -14.82 13.55
C GLU A 80 13.75 -15.74 12.36
N ALA A 81 13.55 -17.03 12.53
CA ALA A 81 13.71 -18.00 11.45
C ALA A 81 12.72 -17.78 10.30
N ALA A 82 11.49 -17.36 10.62
CA ALA A 82 10.50 -17.01 9.60
C ALA A 82 10.89 -15.74 8.82
N ILE A 83 11.49 -14.74 9.47
CA ILE A 83 12.01 -13.54 8.81
C ILE A 83 13.18 -13.91 7.90
N ASP A 84 14.14 -14.74 8.35
CA ASP A 84 15.25 -15.19 7.52
C ASP A 84 14.76 -15.89 6.25
N ARG A 85 13.77 -16.74 6.37
CA ARG A 85 13.13 -17.39 5.21
C ARG A 85 12.43 -16.38 4.30
N ALA A 86 11.68 -15.44 4.85
CA ALA A 86 10.98 -14.42 4.10
C ALA A 86 11.95 -13.48 3.34
N GLU A 87 13.07 -13.12 3.94
CA GLU A 87 14.14 -12.36 3.29
C GLU A 87 14.74 -13.13 2.11
N ALA A 88 15.03 -14.42 2.30
CA ALA A 88 15.55 -15.29 1.23
C ALA A 88 14.55 -15.40 0.06
N ASP A 89 13.25 -15.51 0.33
CA ASP A 89 12.19 -15.59 -0.69
C ASP A 89 12.12 -14.31 -1.56
N VAL A 90 12.31 -13.13 -0.97
CA VAL A 90 12.25 -11.86 -1.74
C VAL A 90 13.58 -11.49 -2.40
N THR A 91 14.73 -11.94 -1.87
CA THR A 91 16.05 -11.71 -2.48
C THR A 91 16.34 -12.66 -3.63
N GLY A 92 15.74 -13.84 -3.62
CA GLY A 92 15.97 -14.89 -4.62
C GLY A 92 17.05 -15.87 -4.21
N ASP A 93 17.55 -15.82 -2.96
CA ASP A 93 18.54 -16.74 -2.41
C ASP A 93 17.89 -18.04 -1.88
N GLY A 94 16.57 -18.14 -1.94
CA GLY A 94 15.81 -19.34 -1.59
C GLY A 94 15.95 -20.39 -2.69
N VAL A 95 16.48 -21.55 -2.34
CA VAL A 95 16.60 -22.74 -3.19
C VAL A 95 15.22 -23.08 -3.77
N GLU A 96 15.07 -23.01 -5.10
CA GLU A 96 13.92 -23.57 -5.81
C GLU A 96 13.84 -25.07 -5.52
N GLY A 97 12.93 -25.43 -4.66
CA GLY A 97 12.55 -26.81 -4.44
C GLY A 97 11.76 -27.34 -5.62
N GLY A 98 12.41 -28.03 -6.55
CA GLY A 98 11.83 -29.05 -7.42
C GLY A 98 11.26 -28.58 -8.75
N GLY A 99 12.04 -28.69 -9.82
CA GLY A 99 11.58 -28.67 -11.21
C GLY A 99 12.70 -28.30 -12.17
N GLY A 100 13.41 -29.32 -12.70
CA GLY A 100 14.55 -29.14 -13.59
C GLY A 100 14.20 -28.39 -14.89
N GLY A 101 15.05 -27.46 -15.25
CA GLY A 101 15.03 -26.73 -16.52
C GLY A 101 16.26 -25.85 -16.61
N ASP A 102 17.30 -26.40 -17.23
CA ASP A 102 18.54 -25.71 -17.60
C ASP A 102 18.24 -24.53 -18.54
N ALA A 103 18.54 -23.32 -18.12
CA ALA A 103 18.67 -22.17 -19.00
C ALA A 103 19.68 -21.20 -18.41
N GLY A 104 20.94 -21.33 -18.88
CA GLY A 104 21.98 -20.35 -18.67
C GLY A 104 21.55 -18.98 -19.22
N GLY A 105 21.35 -18.01 -18.35
CA GLY A 105 21.12 -16.61 -18.65
C GLY A 105 22.08 -15.77 -17.81
N GLU A 106 23.01 -15.08 -18.48
CA GLU A 106 23.98 -14.17 -17.89
C GLU A 106 23.27 -13.10 -17.04
N GLY A 107 23.38 -13.22 -15.73
CA GLY A 107 22.82 -12.27 -14.77
C GLY A 107 23.60 -10.96 -14.78
N GLY A 108 23.02 -9.92 -15.35
CA GLY A 108 23.46 -8.55 -15.14
C GLY A 108 23.41 -8.21 -13.66
N ALA A 109 24.44 -7.55 -13.14
CA ALA A 109 24.65 -7.18 -11.75
C ALA A 109 23.47 -6.38 -11.17
N GLN A 110 22.49 -7.09 -10.59
CA GLN A 110 21.43 -6.53 -9.78
C GLN A 110 21.95 -6.53 -8.35
N GLY A 111 22.50 -5.35 -7.96
CA GLY A 111 23.16 -5.17 -6.68
C GLY A 111 22.36 -5.75 -5.51
N ASP A 112 23.11 -6.18 -4.54
CA ASP A 112 22.79 -6.75 -3.24
C ASP A 112 21.82 -5.83 -2.42
N ARG A 113 20.58 -5.67 -2.87
CA ARG A 113 19.56 -4.92 -2.15
C ARG A 113 18.97 -5.82 -1.08
N LYS A 114 19.32 -5.56 0.15
CA LYS A 114 18.72 -6.16 1.34
C LYS A 114 17.18 -5.97 1.28
N ALA A 115 16.41 -6.95 1.78
CA ALA A 115 14.99 -6.79 2.01
C ALA A 115 14.72 -5.75 3.11
N THR A 116 13.60 -5.04 3.01
CA THR A 116 13.13 -4.16 4.08
C THR A 116 12.10 -4.90 4.93
N VAL A 117 12.39 -5.10 6.21
CA VAL A 117 11.51 -5.76 7.18
C VAL A 117 10.61 -4.72 7.84
N ILE A 118 9.30 -4.88 7.67
CA ILE A 118 8.27 -3.94 8.13
C ILE A 118 7.38 -4.64 9.15
N TYR A 119 7.37 -4.17 10.37
CA TYR A 119 6.41 -4.59 11.39
C TYR A 119 5.14 -3.75 11.31
N LEU A 120 3.99 -4.42 11.25
CA LEU A 120 2.67 -3.77 11.16
C LEU A 120 2.10 -3.60 12.56
N SER A 121 2.17 -2.37 13.06
CA SER A 121 1.91 -2.02 14.45
C SER A 121 1.15 -0.69 14.55
N PRO A 122 0.20 -0.52 15.48
CA PRO A 122 -0.43 0.78 15.73
C PRO A 122 0.55 1.83 16.27
N GLN A 123 1.71 1.42 16.77
CA GLN A 123 2.76 2.31 17.30
C GLN A 123 3.69 2.86 16.19
N GLY A 124 3.61 2.30 14.97
CA GLY A 124 4.48 2.66 13.87
C GLY A 124 4.18 4.04 13.26
N GLU A 125 5.05 4.48 12.36
CA GLU A 125 4.81 5.66 11.55
C GLU A 125 3.58 5.47 10.65
N ARG A 126 2.85 6.55 10.39
CA ARG A 126 1.62 6.45 9.58
C ARG A 126 1.92 6.17 8.12
N LEU A 127 1.21 5.20 7.53
CA LEU A 127 1.23 4.93 6.10
C LEU A 127 0.63 6.13 5.35
N THR A 128 1.46 6.82 4.58
CA THR A 128 1.09 7.92 3.70
C THR A 128 1.35 7.54 2.24
N HIS A 129 0.82 8.32 1.27
CA HIS A 129 1.12 8.10 -0.14
C HIS A 129 2.63 8.18 -0.43
N GLU A 130 3.33 9.15 0.15
CA GLU A 130 4.79 9.29 0.04
C GLU A 130 5.50 8.02 0.55
N ARG A 131 5.04 7.48 1.70
CA ARG A 131 5.60 6.23 2.25
C ARG A 131 5.34 5.04 1.34
N VAL A 132 4.14 4.93 0.76
CA VAL A 132 3.82 3.91 -0.25
C VAL A 132 4.79 3.98 -1.43
N MET A 133 5.06 5.18 -1.97
CA MET A 133 5.99 5.35 -3.09
C MET A 133 7.42 4.94 -2.72
N SER A 134 7.90 5.35 -1.54
CA SER A 134 9.22 4.95 -1.03
C SER A 134 9.36 3.42 -0.89
N LEU A 135 8.35 2.75 -0.33
CA LEU A 135 8.35 1.29 -0.18
C LEU A 135 8.25 0.55 -1.52
N LYS A 136 7.49 1.08 -2.47
CA LYS A 136 7.42 0.54 -3.83
C LYS A 136 8.81 0.54 -4.48
N ASP A 137 9.57 1.62 -4.32
CA ASP A 137 10.91 1.76 -4.91
C ASP A 137 11.95 0.87 -4.22
N ALA A 138 11.75 0.47 -2.95
CA ALA A 138 12.55 -0.52 -2.27
C ALA A 138 12.46 -1.91 -2.93
N GLY A 139 11.28 -2.29 -3.39
CA GLY A 139 11.05 -3.45 -4.28
C GLY A 139 11.10 -4.83 -3.62
N ARG A 140 11.68 -4.98 -2.42
CA ARG A 140 11.82 -6.24 -1.68
C ARG A 140 11.38 -6.03 -0.23
N LEU A 141 10.20 -6.53 0.12
CA LEU A 141 9.57 -6.24 1.39
C LEU A 141 9.22 -7.52 2.14
N VAL A 142 9.49 -7.53 3.44
CA VAL A 142 8.99 -8.53 4.39
C VAL A 142 8.00 -7.84 5.31
N LEU A 143 6.73 -8.24 5.27
CA LEU A 143 5.68 -7.70 6.13
C LEU A 143 5.49 -8.65 7.32
N LEU A 144 5.75 -8.18 8.54
CA LEU A 144 5.62 -8.93 9.76
C LEU A 144 4.24 -8.65 10.38
N ALA A 145 3.33 -9.63 10.30
CA ALA A 145 1.99 -9.56 10.85
C ALA A 145 1.97 -10.09 12.27
N GLY A 146 2.09 -9.20 13.26
CA GLY A 146 2.01 -9.55 14.66
C GLY A 146 0.61 -9.95 15.11
N ARG A 147 0.54 -10.74 16.18
CA ARG A 147 -0.67 -11.20 16.86
C ARG A 147 -0.52 -11.07 18.37
N TYR A 148 -1.59 -11.34 19.10
CA TYR A 148 -1.65 -11.25 20.55
C TYR A 148 -1.34 -9.84 21.06
N GLU A 149 -0.54 -9.70 22.15
CA GLU A 149 -0.10 -8.39 22.67
C GLU A 149 1.06 -7.78 21.86
N GLY A 150 1.63 -8.54 20.94
CA GLY A 150 2.72 -8.11 20.08
C GLY A 150 3.86 -9.12 20.00
N ILE A 151 5.00 -8.64 19.60
CA ILE A 151 6.23 -9.42 19.35
C ILE A 151 7.28 -9.03 20.39
N ASP A 152 8.13 -9.99 20.76
CA ASP A 152 9.25 -9.73 21.67
C ASP A 152 10.12 -8.57 21.18
N GLU A 153 10.27 -7.55 22.00
CA GLU A 153 10.97 -6.29 21.70
C GLU A 153 12.42 -6.50 21.26
N ARG A 154 13.07 -7.55 21.76
CA ARG A 154 14.45 -7.90 21.39
C ARG A 154 14.55 -8.33 19.91
N LEU A 155 13.50 -8.90 19.36
CA LEU A 155 13.43 -9.23 17.93
C LEU A 155 13.17 -7.96 17.11
N LEU A 156 12.19 -7.15 17.54
CA LEU A 156 11.83 -5.90 16.83
C LEU A 156 13.05 -4.99 16.69
N SER A 157 13.75 -4.72 17.77
CA SER A 157 14.91 -3.82 17.77
C SER A 157 16.10 -4.29 16.93
N ARG A 158 16.20 -5.60 16.60
CA ARG A 158 17.30 -6.15 15.80
C ARG A 158 16.94 -6.40 14.33
N ARG A 159 15.69 -6.70 14.03
CA ARG A 159 15.31 -7.23 12.72
C ARG A 159 14.34 -6.32 11.94
N VAL A 160 13.68 -5.40 12.61
CA VAL A 160 12.69 -4.53 11.98
C VAL A 160 13.37 -3.23 11.54
N ASP A 161 13.26 -2.94 10.25
CA ASP A 161 13.77 -1.68 9.68
C ASP A 161 12.74 -0.54 9.83
N VAL A 162 11.43 -0.89 9.82
CA VAL A 162 10.33 0.06 9.88
C VAL A 162 9.16 -0.51 10.66
N GLU A 163 8.61 0.27 11.59
CA GLU A 163 7.26 0.03 12.13
C GLU A 163 6.24 0.91 11.41
N LEU A 164 5.15 0.31 10.94
CA LEU A 164 4.18 0.98 10.08
C LEU A 164 2.75 0.83 10.62
N SER A 165 2.05 1.96 10.74
CA SER A 165 0.65 2.02 11.17
C SER A 165 -0.27 2.41 10.01
N ILE A 166 -1.40 1.74 9.87
CA ILE A 166 -2.47 2.10 8.91
C ILE A 166 -3.52 3.06 9.49
N GLY A 167 -3.37 3.46 10.75
CA GLY A 167 -4.29 4.39 11.42
C GLY A 167 -4.35 4.20 12.93
N ASP A 168 -4.99 5.14 13.61
CA ASP A 168 -5.06 5.23 15.07
C ASP A 168 -6.20 4.34 15.61
N TYR A 169 -6.08 3.04 15.43
CA TYR A 169 -6.98 2.01 15.95
C TYR A 169 -6.26 0.66 16.05
N VAL A 170 -6.76 -0.21 16.92
CA VAL A 170 -6.19 -1.53 17.16
C VAL A 170 -7.00 -2.58 16.42
N LEU A 171 -6.29 -3.51 15.76
CA LEU A 171 -6.84 -4.68 15.11
C LEU A 171 -6.40 -5.97 15.82
N SER A 172 -7.05 -7.07 15.53
CA SER A 172 -6.72 -8.38 16.13
C SER A 172 -5.41 -8.99 15.61
N GLY A 173 -4.78 -8.38 14.59
CA GLY A 173 -3.52 -8.83 14.02
C GLY A 173 -3.09 -8.02 12.81
N GLY A 174 -1.87 -8.29 12.34
CA GLY A 174 -1.22 -7.54 11.25
C GLY A 174 -1.63 -7.95 9.83
N GLU A 175 -2.47 -8.97 9.64
CA GLU A 175 -2.82 -9.47 8.30
C GLU A 175 -3.64 -8.45 7.49
N LEU A 176 -4.64 -7.81 8.11
CA LEU A 176 -5.41 -6.75 7.44
C LEU A 176 -4.54 -5.53 7.11
N PRO A 177 -3.69 -5.02 8.02
CA PRO A 177 -2.69 -4.03 7.66
C PRO A 177 -1.79 -4.45 6.50
N ALA A 178 -1.33 -5.72 6.46
CA ALA A 178 -0.53 -6.23 5.35
C ALA A 178 -1.27 -6.13 4.01
N LEU A 179 -2.55 -6.50 3.99
CA LEU A 179 -3.38 -6.39 2.79
C LEU A 179 -3.57 -4.93 2.33
N VAL A 180 -3.74 -3.99 3.27
CA VAL A 180 -3.81 -2.55 2.96
C VAL A 180 -2.51 -2.06 2.33
N VAL A 181 -1.36 -2.44 2.91
CA VAL A 181 -0.03 -2.08 2.37
C VAL A 181 0.16 -2.68 0.98
N ILE A 182 -0.16 -3.96 0.79
CA ILE A 182 -0.05 -4.65 -0.50
C ILE A 182 -0.90 -3.96 -1.56
N ASP A 183 -2.18 -3.68 -1.29
CA ASP A 183 -3.06 -3.02 -2.24
C ASP A 183 -2.55 -1.62 -2.62
N ALA A 184 -2.17 -0.83 -1.60
CA ALA A 184 -1.63 0.50 -1.81
C ALA A 184 -0.36 0.52 -2.68
N LEU A 185 0.51 -0.49 -2.54
CA LEU A 185 1.75 -0.63 -3.32
C LEU A 185 1.48 -1.13 -4.73
N VAL A 186 0.74 -2.23 -4.86
CA VAL A 186 0.55 -2.94 -6.13
C VAL A 186 -0.19 -2.08 -7.14
N ARG A 187 -1.19 -1.32 -6.71
CA ARG A 187 -1.91 -0.41 -7.62
C ARG A 187 -1.06 0.71 -8.21
N GLN A 188 0.10 1.02 -7.58
CA GLN A 188 1.07 2.01 -8.09
C GLN A 188 2.07 1.42 -9.11
N LEU A 189 1.99 0.12 -9.41
CA LEU A 189 2.88 -0.50 -10.37
C LEU A 189 2.44 -0.18 -11.80
N PRO A 190 3.38 0.13 -12.70
CA PRO A 190 3.07 0.31 -14.12
C PRO A 190 2.36 -0.93 -14.68
N GLY A 191 1.20 -0.74 -15.30
CA GLY A 191 0.39 -1.83 -15.87
C GLY A 191 -0.56 -2.54 -14.90
N ALA A 192 -0.59 -2.17 -13.62
CA ALA A 192 -1.56 -2.71 -12.65
C ALA A 192 -2.97 -2.17 -12.91
N THR A 193 -3.10 -0.91 -13.32
CA THR A 193 -4.37 -0.28 -13.69
C THR A 193 -4.50 -0.17 -15.21
N ASN A 194 -5.74 -0.12 -15.71
CA ASN A 194 -6.02 -0.02 -17.13
C ASN A 194 -5.66 1.36 -17.72
N ASP A 195 -5.72 2.41 -16.90
CA ASP A 195 -5.41 3.79 -17.29
C ASP A 195 -4.41 4.40 -16.29
N PRO A 196 -3.17 4.65 -16.72
CA PRO A 196 -2.17 5.30 -15.86
C PRO A 196 -2.59 6.68 -15.38
N GLN A 197 -3.38 7.43 -16.18
CA GLN A 197 -3.84 8.78 -15.80
C GLN A 197 -4.81 8.74 -14.61
N SER A 198 -5.48 7.60 -14.36
CA SER A 198 -6.37 7.48 -13.21
C SER A 198 -5.62 7.55 -11.88
N ILE A 199 -4.37 7.10 -11.84
CA ILE A 199 -3.52 7.16 -10.63
C ILE A 199 -2.98 8.57 -10.40
N GLU A 200 -2.61 9.27 -11.48
CA GLU A 200 -1.99 10.61 -11.40
C GLU A 200 -2.93 11.68 -10.83
N SER A 201 -4.24 11.48 -10.93
CA SER A 201 -5.26 12.44 -10.46
C SER A 201 -5.90 12.08 -9.12
N GLU A 202 -5.43 11.03 -8.44
CA GLU A 202 -6.00 10.57 -7.18
C GLU A 202 -5.61 11.44 -5.99
N SER A 203 -6.39 11.28 -4.90
CA SER A 203 -6.09 11.93 -3.62
C SER A 203 -4.66 11.64 -3.17
N PHE A 204 -3.98 12.67 -2.66
CA PHE A 204 -2.64 12.67 -2.08
C PHE A 204 -1.47 12.67 -3.08
N VAL A 205 -1.68 12.37 -4.36
CA VAL A 205 -0.59 12.33 -5.36
C VAL A 205 0.11 13.67 -5.48
N ASP A 206 -0.67 14.74 -5.58
CA ASP A 206 -0.17 16.13 -5.63
C ASP A 206 -0.45 16.91 -4.34
N GLY A 207 -0.78 16.22 -3.25
CA GLY A 207 -1.09 16.79 -1.94
C GLY A 207 -2.50 17.35 -1.80
N LEU A 208 -3.40 17.06 -2.73
CA LEU A 208 -4.81 17.43 -2.66
C LEU A 208 -5.69 16.18 -2.50
N LEU A 209 -6.94 16.38 -2.06
CA LEU A 209 -8.00 15.40 -2.23
C LEU A 209 -8.56 15.50 -3.66
N ASP A 210 -8.98 14.37 -4.21
CA ASP A 210 -9.59 14.33 -5.53
C ASP A 210 -10.94 15.08 -5.59
N CYS A 211 -11.31 15.49 -6.81
CA CYS A 211 -12.55 16.19 -7.09
C CYS A 211 -13.78 15.24 -7.01
N PRO A 212 -15.03 15.78 -6.95
CA PRO A 212 -16.21 14.95 -7.05
C PRO A 212 -16.37 14.37 -8.45
N HIS A 213 -16.77 13.09 -8.51
CA HIS A 213 -17.09 12.39 -9.76
C HIS A 213 -18.60 12.25 -9.95
N TYR A 214 -19.03 12.36 -11.19
CA TYR A 214 -20.43 12.19 -11.61
C TYR A 214 -20.51 11.19 -12.74
N THR A 215 -21.56 10.39 -12.75
CA THR A 215 -21.89 9.44 -13.82
C THR A 215 -23.34 9.60 -14.26
N ARG A 216 -23.76 8.83 -15.26
CA ARG A 216 -25.14 8.81 -15.77
C ARG A 216 -26.11 8.24 -14.72
N PRO A 217 -27.37 8.73 -14.73
CA PRO A 217 -27.97 9.72 -15.64
C PRO A 217 -27.58 11.17 -15.28
N ASP A 218 -27.81 12.10 -16.20
CA ASP A 218 -27.49 13.53 -16.05
C ASP A 218 -28.26 14.20 -14.92
N VAL A 219 -29.43 13.65 -14.58
CA VAL A 219 -30.26 14.09 -13.44
C VAL A 219 -30.60 12.87 -12.58
N HIS A 220 -30.27 12.95 -11.28
CA HIS A 220 -30.65 11.93 -10.31
C HIS A 220 -31.34 12.58 -9.11
N GLN A 221 -32.60 12.19 -8.84
CA GLN A 221 -33.44 12.74 -7.75
C GLN A 221 -33.52 14.30 -7.74
N GLY A 222 -33.63 14.90 -8.92
CA GLY A 222 -33.65 16.35 -9.08
C GLY A 222 -32.29 17.06 -9.04
N ILE A 223 -31.22 16.35 -8.73
CA ILE A 223 -29.86 16.91 -8.71
C ILE A 223 -29.21 16.71 -10.10
N VAL A 224 -28.75 17.80 -10.69
CA VAL A 224 -28.16 17.83 -12.04
C VAL A 224 -26.63 17.73 -11.97
N VAL A 225 -26.03 17.01 -12.91
CA VAL A 225 -24.57 17.03 -13.10
C VAL A 225 -24.10 18.45 -13.43
N PRO A 226 -23.03 18.97 -12.83
CA PRO A 226 -22.51 20.30 -13.15
C PRO A 226 -22.35 20.52 -14.67
N PRO A 227 -22.95 21.57 -15.26
CA PRO A 227 -22.99 21.77 -16.71
C PRO A 227 -21.60 21.81 -17.36
N VAL A 228 -20.59 22.30 -16.63
CA VAL A 228 -19.20 22.34 -17.10
C VAL A 228 -18.67 20.93 -17.47
N LEU A 229 -19.09 19.89 -16.76
CA LEU A 229 -18.67 18.51 -17.00
C LEU A 229 -19.27 17.92 -18.28
N MET A 230 -20.38 18.51 -18.75
CA MET A 230 -21.08 18.10 -19.98
C MET A 230 -20.69 18.97 -21.19
N SER A 231 -19.91 20.04 -20.99
CA SER A 231 -19.58 21.03 -22.04
C SER A 231 -18.64 20.54 -23.14
N GLY A 232 -17.88 19.47 -22.89
CA GLY A 232 -16.79 19.04 -23.76
C GLY A 232 -15.55 19.97 -23.76
N ASN A 233 -15.57 21.07 -23.01
CA ASN A 233 -14.44 21.98 -22.87
C ASN A 233 -13.44 21.46 -21.84
N HIS A 234 -12.43 20.72 -22.30
CA HIS A 234 -11.45 20.09 -21.42
C HIS A 234 -10.68 21.09 -20.54
N ALA A 235 -10.47 22.33 -20.98
CA ALA A 235 -9.77 23.35 -20.18
C ALA A 235 -10.65 23.77 -18.97
N GLU A 236 -11.92 24.06 -19.22
CA GLU A 236 -12.87 24.42 -18.15
C GLU A 236 -13.15 23.23 -17.20
N ILE A 237 -13.22 22.02 -17.73
CA ILE A 237 -13.36 20.81 -16.92
C ILE A 237 -12.16 20.63 -15.99
N ARG A 238 -10.93 20.77 -16.49
CA ARG A 238 -9.72 20.70 -15.63
C ARG A 238 -9.70 21.78 -14.57
N ARG A 239 -10.02 23.04 -14.95
CA ARG A 239 -10.09 24.16 -14.01
C ARG A 239 -11.14 23.91 -12.91
N TRP A 240 -12.33 23.40 -13.28
CA TRP A 240 -13.39 23.07 -12.34
C TRP A 240 -12.95 21.96 -11.38
N ARG A 241 -12.34 20.88 -11.90
CA ARG A 241 -11.82 19.78 -11.08
C ARG A 241 -10.80 20.26 -10.05
N LEU A 242 -9.83 21.08 -10.48
CA LEU A 242 -8.83 21.65 -9.59
C LEU A 242 -9.46 22.53 -8.51
N LYS A 243 -10.44 23.38 -8.87
CA LYS A 243 -11.22 24.18 -7.90
C LYS A 243 -11.91 23.29 -6.86
N GLN A 244 -12.53 22.22 -7.29
CA GLN A 244 -13.21 21.27 -6.38
C GLN A 244 -12.21 20.52 -5.48
N SER A 245 -11.09 20.09 -6.00
CA SER A 245 -10.03 19.44 -5.23
C SER A 245 -9.49 20.36 -4.13
N LEU A 246 -9.18 21.61 -4.47
CA LEU A 246 -8.73 22.62 -3.52
C LEU A 246 -9.78 22.89 -2.44
N GLY A 247 -11.03 23.09 -2.84
CA GLY A 247 -12.15 23.33 -1.92
C GLY A 247 -12.40 22.17 -0.96
N ARG A 248 -12.45 20.94 -1.47
CA ARG A 248 -12.60 19.74 -0.64
C ARG A 248 -11.43 19.55 0.32
N THR A 249 -10.21 19.80 -0.14
CA THR A 249 -9.02 19.71 0.71
C THR A 249 -9.09 20.75 1.82
N TRP A 250 -9.47 21.98 1.50
CA TRP A 250 -9.64 23.02 2.50
C TRP A 250 -10.69 22.65 3.57
N GLN A 251 -11.81 22.08 3.16
CA GLN A 251 -12.91 21.70 4.09
C GLN A 251 -12.58 20.48 4.95
N ARG A 252 -11.96 19.45 4.36
CA ARG A 252 -11.84 18.12 4.98
C ARG A 252 -10.45 17.80 5.50
N ARG A 253 -9.42 18.33 4.85
CA ARG A 253 -8.03 18.08 5.16
C ARG A 253 -7.19 19.36 5.05
N PRO A 254 -7.51 20.38 5.87
CA PRO A 254 -6.79 21.67 5.84
C PRO A 254 -5.30 21.52 6.20
N ASP A 255 -4.91 20.44 6.85
CA ASP A 255 -3.53 20.06 7.13
C ASP A 255 -2.70 19.89 5.85
N LEU A 256 -3.28 19.29 4.80
CA LEU A 256 -2.59 19.10 3.51
C LEU A 256 -2.29 20.45 2.83
N LEU A 257 -3.19 21.42 2.90
CA LEU A 257 -2.96 22.75 2.34
C LEU A 257 -1.89 23.54 3.11
N ARG A 258 -1.76 23.31 4.43
CA ARG A 258 -0.72 23.98 5.24
C ARG A 258 0.70 23.55 4.88
N SER A 259 0.85 22.31 4.42
CA SER A 259 2.15 21.76 4.01
C SER A 259 2.50 22.02 2.54
N ARG A 260 1.61 22.68 1.77
CA ARG A 260 1.74 22.91 0.34
C ARG A 260 1.79 24.40 0.01
N SER A 261 2.68 24.80 -0.89
CA SER A 261 2.67 26.15 -1.50
C SER A 261 1.68 26.16 -2.66
N LEU A 262 0.68 27.06 -2.59
CA LEU A 262 -0.27 27.24 -3.67
C LEU A 262 0.28 28.21 -4.73
N SER A 263 0.02 27.92 -6.00
CA SER A 263 0.22 28.85 -7.09
C SER A 263 -0.83 29.98 -7.05
N ARG A 264 -0.58 31.09 -7.74
CA ARG A 264 -1.54 32.21 -7.85
C ARG A 264 -2.89 31.77 -8.45
N GLU A 265 -2.88 30.79 -9.33
CA GLU A 265 -4.11 30.24 -9.90
C GLU A 265 -4.88 29.42 -8.86
N GLU A 266 -4.19 28.57 -8.11
CA GLU A 266 -4.78 27.75 -7.06
C GLU A 266 -5.34 28.61 -5.93
N GLU A 267 -4.65 29.68 -5.51
CA GLU A 267 -5.16 30.64 -4.53
C GLU A 267 -6.48 31.27 -5.00
N ARG A 268 -6.52 31.72 -6.26
CA ARG A 268 -7.72 32.32 -6.85
C ARG A 268 -8.88 31.31 -6.92
N LEU A 269 -8.62 30.08 -7.34
CA LEU A 269 -9.64 29.02 -7.42
C LEU A 269 -10.18 28.64 -6.06
N LEU A 270 -9.32 28.57 -5.04
CA LEU A 270 -9.75 28.30 -3.67
C LEU A 270 -10.62 29.45 -3.13
N GLU A 271 -10.28 30.69 -3.44
CA GLU A 271 -11.09 31.85 -3.03
C GLU A 271 -12.44 31.90 -3.74
N GLU A 272 -12.49 31.58 -5.05
CA GLU A 272 -13.74 31.39 -5.78
C GLU A 272 -14.62 30.32 -5.12
N PHE A 273 -14.05 29.16 -4.75
CA PHE A 273 -14.78 28.09 -4.08
C PHE A 273 -15.36 28.56 -2.74
N ARG A 274 -14.58 29.27 -1.91
CA ARG A 274 -15.03 29.78 -0.61
C ARG A 274 -16.23 30.72 -0.74
N ARG A 275 -16.19 31.67 -1.68
CA ARG A 275 -17.29 32.61 -1.95
C ARG A 275 -18.57 31.87 -2.40
N GLU A 276 -18.43 30.82 -3.22
CA GLU A 276 -19.57 30.01 -3.66
C GLU A 276 -20.24 29.29 -2.48
N GLN A 277 -19.45 28.82 -1.49
CA GLN A 277 -19.99 28.17 -0.29
C GLN A 277 -20.72 29.17 0.61
N GLU A 278 -20.16 30.33 0.85
CA GLU A 278 -20.80 31.40 1.66
C GLU A 278 -22.16 31.81 1.06
N THR A 279 -22.23 31.93 -0.26
CA THR A 279 -23.49 32.29 -0.94
C THR A 279 -24.55 31.17 -0.86
N THR A 280 -24.11 29.89 -0.76
CA THR A 280 -25.01 28.74 -0.67
C THR A 280 -25.54 28.53 0.75
N GLU A 281 -24.78 28.90 1.79
CA GLU A 281 -25.20 28.83 3.19
C GLU A 281 -26.21 29.94 3.59
N GLU A 282 -26.22 31.06 2.86
CA GLU A 282 -27.14 32.18 3.08
C GLU A 282 -28.54 32.01 2.42
N GLN A 283 -28.74 30.95 1.61
CA GLN A 283 -29.99 30.63 0.92
C GLN A 283 -30.74 29.45 1.59
#